data_dd58e7e37c2bcc04ab2c5a84475977cb
#
_entry.id   dd58e7e37c2bcc04ab2c5a84475977cb
#
_cell.length_a   1.000
_cell.length_b   1.000
_cell.length_c   1.000
_cell.angle_alpha   90.00
_cell.angle_beta   90.00
_cell.angle_gamma   90.00
#
_symmetry.space_group_name_H-M   'P 1'
#
loop_
_entity.id
_entity.type
_entity.pdbx_description
1 polymer ?
#
loop_
_entity_poly.entity_id
_entity_poly.type
_entity_poly.pdbx_seq_one_letter_code
_entity_poly.pdbx_strand_id
1 'polypeptide(L)'
;PSLEVYSTGPVSEPWLMEPEQVDAVSDLVHALHQATGTQVPLNEEWHYRAPGVAKEMPWRVVLKWRVSTLAGFEGATKIYLNTIDPRSLRERVVRKLEQLRASQAGALAPGIRIGDECEQPYLQYGRA
;
A
#
# COMPACT_ATOMS: atom_id res chain seq x y z
N PRO A 1 -0.25 10.87 -2.35
CA PRO A 1 0.04 9.53 -2.87
C PRO A 1 -0.23 8.47 -1.81
N SER A 2 -0.68 7.29 -2.25
CA SER A 2 -0.98 6.16 -1.37
C SER A 2 -0.57 4.84 -2.01
N LEU A 3 -0.26 3.86 -1.17
CA LEU A 3 -0.11 2.46 -1.53
C LEU A 3 -1.15 1.63 -0.80
N GLU A 4 -1.58 0.55 -1.42
CA GLU A 4 -2.48 -0.41 -0.79
C GLU A 4 -1.81 -1.78 -0.70
N VAL A 5 -1.92 -2.40 0.47
CA VAL A 5 -1.52 -3.77 0.76
C VAL A 5 -2.77 -4.58 1.01
N TYR A 6 -2.94 -5.68 0.30
CA TYR A 6 -4.10 -6.55 0.41
C TYR A 6 -3.72 -7.92 0.97
N SER A 7 -4.62 -8.48 1.76
CA SER A 7 -4.62 -9.91 2.02
C SER A 7 -5.05 -10.68 0.77
N THR A 8 -4.34 -11.74 0.42
CA THR A 8 -4.72 -12.67 -0.64
C THR A 8 -5.33 -13.97 -0.10
N GLY A 9 -5.36 -14.12 1.23
CA GLY A 9 -5.93 -15.28 1.91
C GLY A 9 -7.40 -15.08 2.31
N PRO A 10 -8.02 -16.13 2.86
CA PRO A 10 -9.42 -16.11 3.28
C PRO A 10 -9.67 -15.31 4.56
N VAL A 11 -8.63 -14.89 5.27
CA VAL A 11 -8.74 -14.14 6.52
C VAL A 11 -9.25 -12.74 6.23
N SER A 12 -10.43 -12.43 6.75
CA SER A 12 -11.10 -11.14 6.57
C SER A 12 -10.82 -10.13 7.69
N GLU A 13 -10.28 -10.59 8.80
CA GLU A 13 -9.95 -9.79 9.97
C GLU A 13 -8.44 -9.91 10.29
N PRO A 14 -7.69 -8.78 10.35
CA PRO A 14 -6.23 -8.84 10.56
C PRO A 14 -5.80 -9.54 11.85
N TRP A 15 -6.59 -9.48 12.90
CA TRP A 15 -6.29 -10.10 14.20
C TRP A 15 -6.48 -11.63 14.23
N LEU A 16 -6.99 -12.23 13.14
CA LEU A 16 -7.10 -13.68 12.98
C LEU A 16 -5.99 -14.28 12.10
N MET A 17 -4.99 -13.46 11.76
CA MET A 17 -3.82 -13.95 11.02
C MET A 17 -2.99 -14.90 11.87
N GLU A 18 -2.46 -15.94 11.23
CA GLU A 18 -1.45 -16.80 11.83
C GLU A 18 -0.12 -16.01 12.03
N PRO A 19 0.72 -16.42 13.00
CA PRO A 19 1.97 -15.71 13.31
C PRO A 19 2.84 -15.42 12.08
N GLU A 20 3.00 -16.39 11.18
CA GLU A 20 3.80 -16.24 9.96
C GLU A 20 3.20 -15.21 9.00
N GLN A 21 1.88 -15.05 9.00
CA GLN A 21 1.21 -14.01 8.21
C GLN A 21 1.43 -12.63 8.82
N VAL A 22 1.39 -12.54 10.15
CA VAL A 22 1.69 -11.28 10.87
C VAL A 22 3.11 -10.83 10.57
N ASP A 23 4.09 -11.73 10.64
CA ASP A 23 5.48 -11.45 10.33
C ASP A 23 5.64 -10.97 8.88
N ALA A 24 5.04 -11.67 7.92
CA ALA A 24 5.13 -11.31 6.51
C ALA A 24 4.51 -9.93 6.21
N VAL A 25 3.38 -9.61 6.85
CA VAL A 25 2.74 -8.28 6.71
C VAL A 25 3.59 -7.20 7.36
N SER A 26 4.13 -7.46 8.55
CA SER A 26 5.03 -6.54 9.24
C SER A 26 6.27 -6.22 8.40
N ASP A 27 6.91 -7.24 7.84
CA ASP A 27 8.07 -7.08 6.96
C ASP A 27 7.75 -6.25 5.73
N LEU A 28 6.59 -6.52 5.10
CA LEU A 28 6.17 -5.77 3.91
C LEU A 28 5.87 -4.31 4.23
N VAL A 29 5.09 -4.05 5.27
CA VAL A 29 4.75 -2.67 5.69
C VAL A 29 6.02 -1.92 6.08
N HIS A 30 6.92 -2.54 6.85
CA HIS A 30 8.21 -1.95 7.20
C HIS A 30 9.05 -1.61 5.97
N ALA A 31 9.15 -2.51 5.00
CA ALA A 31 9.88 -2.27 3.76
C ALA A 31 9.29 -1.10 2.95
N LEU A 32 7.97 -0.98 2.90
CA LEU A 32 7.30 0.15 2.24
C LEU A 32 7.55 1.47 2.96
N HIS A 33 7.57 1.49 4.29
CA HIS A 33 7.95 2.67 5.07
C HIS A 33 9.40 3.09 4.79
N GLN A 34 10.31 2.14 4.74
CA GLN A 34 11.70 2.42 4.38
C GLN A 34 11.85 2.94 2.93
N ALA A 35 11.07 2.37 2.00
CA ALA A 35 11.11 2.77 0.60
C ALA A 35 10.62 4.20 0.37
N THR A 36 9.72 4.69 1.20
CA THR A 36 9.13 6.02 1.08
C THR A 36 9.80 7.08 1.96
N GLY A 37 10.62 6.64 2.91
CA GLY A 37 11.39 7.48 3.81
C GLY A 37 10.71 7.71 5.16
N THR A 38 11.46 7.47 6.23
CA THR A 38 11.00 7.55 7.61
C THR A 38 10.75 8.97 8.12
N GLN A 39 11.10 9.99 7.32
CA GLN A 39 10.91 11.41 7.66
C GLN A 39 9.57 11.97 7.14
N VAL A 40 8.82 11.19 6.38
CA VAL A 40 7.54 11.62 5.81
C VAL A 40 6.40 11.14 6.70
N PRO A 41 5.60 12.04 7.28
CA PRO A 41 4.42 11.64 8.03
C PRO A 41 3.45 10.84 7.14
N LEU A 42 2.89 9.78 7.70
CA LEU A 42 1.91 8.97 6.97
C LEU A 42 0.77 8.53 7.90
N ASN A 43 -0.34 8.16 7.30
CA ASN A 43 -1.44 7.49 7.95
C ASN A 43 -1.53 6.06 7.43
N GLU A 44 -1.80 5.12 8.34
CA GLU A 44 -2.22 3.76 8.03
C GLU A 44 -3.71 3.64 8.26
N GLU A 45 -4.44 3.22 7.25
CA GLU A 45 -5.88 2.99 7.34
C GLU A 45 -6.16 1.50 7.10
N TRP A 46 -6.58 0.81 8.14
CA TRP A 46 -6.90 -0.61 8.10
C TRP A 46 -8.37 -0.82 7.78
N HIS A 47 -8.64 -1.52 6.70
CA HIS A 47 -9.99 -1.87 6.25
C HIS A 47 -10.17 -3.39 6.34
N TYR A 48 -11.20 -3.81 7.00
CA TYR A 48 -11.51 -5.22 7.22
C TYR A 48 -13.03 -5.44 7.21
N ARG A 49 -13.45 -6.69 7.28
CA ARG A 49 -14.85 -7.05 7.25
C ARG A 49 -15.62 -6.38 8.40
N ALA A 50 -16.73 -5.74 8.08
CA ALA A 50 -17.56 -5.12 9.08
C ALA A 50 -18.19 -6.18 10.02
N PRO A 51 -18.34 -5.88 11.32
CA PRO A 51 -19.01 -6.76 12.25
C PRO A 51 -20.41 -7.18 11.76
N GLY A 52 -20.74 -8.47 11.89
CA GLY A 52 -22.04 -9.02 11.48
C GLY A 52 -22.20 -9.29 9.98
N VAL A 53 -21.20 -8.98 9.16
CA VAL A 53 -21.22 -9.30 7.73
C VAL A 53 -20.62 -10.69 7.52
N ALA A 54 -21.42 -11.61 6.94
CA ALA A 54 -20.98 -12.97 6.69
C ALA A 54 -20.09 -13.12 5.43
N LYS A 55 -20.16 -12.16 4.50
CA LYS A 55 -19.39 -12.21 3.25
C LYS A 55 -17.91 -12.08 3.53
N GLU A 56 -17.14 -13.03 3.02
CA GLU A 56 -15.68 -12.92 3.02
C GLU A 56 -15.21 -11.74 2.18
N MET A 57 -14.25 -10.99 2.70
CA MET A 57 -13.58 -9.92 1.99
C MET A 57 -12.14 -9.83 2.48
N PRO A 58 -11.17 -9.64 1.59
CA PRO A 58 -9.79 -9.46 2.02
C PRO A 58 -9.67 -8.17 2.84
N TRP A 59 -8.90 -8.22 3.93
CA TRP A 59 -8.51 -7.00 4.59
C TRP A 59 -7.46 -6.27 3.74
N ARG A 60 -7.38 -4.97 3.92
CA ARG A 60 -6.34 -4.14 3.30
C ARG A 60 -5.87 -3.06 4.24
N VAL A 61 -4.64 -2.62 4.04
CA VAL A 61 -4.11 -1.41 4.66
C VAL A 61 -3.73 -0.41 3.58
N VAL A 62 -4.14 0.83 3.75
CA VAL A 62 -3.80 1.96 2.88
C VAL A 62 -2.76 2.82 3.58
N LEU A 63 -1.58 2.93 2.97
CA LEU A 63 -0.50 3.80 3.43
C LEU A 63 -0.62 5.13 2.69
N LYS A 64 -0.96 6.21 3.40
CA LYS A 64 -1.16 7.56 2.84
C LYS A 64 -0.08 8.51 3.34
N TRP A 65 0.77 8.99 2.44
CA TRP A 65 1.79 9.97 2.79
C TRP A 65 1.24 11.37 2.85
N ARG A 66 1.56 12.07 3.92
CA ARG A 66 1.18 13.47 4.14
C ARG A 66 2.30 14.37 3.64
N VAL A 67 2.44 14.45 2.32
CA VAL A 67 3.51 15.24 1.68
C VAL A 67 3.17 16.71 1.51
N SER A 68 1.91 17.09 1.72
CA SER A 68 1.45 18.47 1.67
C SER A 68 0.33 18.74 2.66
N THR A 69 0.18 20.00 3.04
CA THR A 69 -0.97 20.46 3.83
C THR A 69 -2.16 20.66 2.89
N LEU A 70 -3.36 20.27 3.34
CA LEU A 70 -4.59 20.53 2.60
C LEU A 70 -4.75 22.02 2.34
N ALA A 71 -4.89 22.40 1.08
CA ALA A 71 -5.18 23.76 0.68
C ALA A 71 -6.70 24.01 0.59
N GLY A 72 -7.07 25.25 0.32
CA GLY A 72 -8.48 25.66 0.28
C GLY A 72 -9.33 24.89 -0.71
N PHE A 73 -8.78 24.55 -1.89
CA PHE A 73 -9.48 23.75 -2.90
C PHE A 73 -9.88 22.37 -2.37
N GLU A 74 -8.94 21.61 -1.82
CA GLU A 74 -9.17 20.27 -1.29
C GLU A 74 -10.08 20.29 -0.06
N GLY A 75 -9.92 21.28 0.80
CA GLY A 75 -10.77 21.48 1.97
C GLY A 75 -12.22 21.77 1.60
N ALA A 76 -12.47 22.55 0.55
CA ALA A 76 -13.80 22.93 0.10
C ALA A 76 -14.47 21.83 -0.75
N THR A 77 -13.74 21.26 -1.71
CA THR A 77 -14.31 20.34 -2.72
C THR A 77 -14.27 18.87 -2.29
N LYS A 78 -13.41 18.52 -1.34
CA LYS A 78 -13.05 17.13 -0.98
C LYS A 78 -12.41 16.34 -2.12
N ILE A 79 -11.92 17.03 -3.13
CA ILE A 79 -11.15 16.46 -4.23
C ILE A 79 -9.66 16.64 -3.92
N TYR A 80 -8.94 15.52 -3.76
CA TYR A 80 -7.52 15.53 -3.40
C TYR A 80 -6.65 15.46 -4.64
N LEU A 81 -5.71 16.40 -4.76
CA LEU A 81 -4.78 16.43 -5.87
C LEU A 81 -3.59 15.50 -5.60
N ASN A 82 -3.35 14.60 -6.54
CA ASN A 82 -2.13 13.80 -6.54
C ASN A 82 -1.00 14.54 -7.24
N THR A 83 0.11 14.71 -6.54
CA THR A 83 1.33 15.34 -7.08
C THR A 83 2.26 14.34 -7.80
N ILE A 84 1.94 13.06 -7.73
CA ILE A 84 2.67 11.99 -8.38
C ILE A 84 1.68 10.97 -8.94
N ASP A 85 1.88 10.56 -10.17
CA ASP A 85 1.07 9.51 -10.79
C ASP A 85 1.44 8.11 -10.23
N PRO A 86 0.53 7.12 -10.35
CA PRO A 86 0.74 5.78 -9.79
C PRO A 86 1.98 5.07 -10.35
N ARG A 87 2.29 5.24 -11.64
CA ARG A 87 3.47 4.62 -12.27
C ARG A 87 4.76 5.17 -11.68
N SER A 88 4.89 6.50 -11.62
CA SER A 88 6.05 7.15 -11.01
C SER A 88 6.22 6.79 -9.53
N LEU A 89 5.12 6.64 -8.79
CA LEU A 89 5.17 6.18 -7.41
C LEU A 89 5.71 4.75 -7.34
N ARG A 90 5.17 3.84 -8.16
CA ARG A 90 5.64 2.45 -8.24
C ARG A 90 7.14 2.39 -8.55
N GLU A 91 7.59 3.09 -9.58
CA GLU A 91 8.99 3.10 -9.98
C GLU A 91 9.92 3.55 -8.84
N ARG A 92 9.53 4.59 -8.09
CA ARG A 92 10.30 5.08 -6.94
C ARG A 92 10.38 4.04 -5.83
N VAL A 93 9.25 3.42 -5.50
CA VAL A 93 9.18 2.40 -4.45
C VAL A 93 9.99 1.16 -4.84
N VAL A 94 9.80 0.64 -6.04
CA VAL A 94 10.54 -0.53 -6.55
C VAL A 94 12.04 -0.28 -6.55
N ARG A 95 12.49 0.85 -7.11
CA ARG A 95 13.90 1.22 -7.11
C ARG A 95 14.50 1.24 -5.70
N LYS A 96 13.75 1.75 -4.73
CA LYS A 96 14.23 1.79 -3.35
C LYS A 96 14.27 0.41 -2.70
N LEU A 97 13.28 -0.44 -2.97
CA LEU A 97 13.30 -1.84 -2.50
C LEU A 97 14.47 -2.63 -3.09
N GLU A 98 14.78 -2.43 -4.37
CA GLU A 98 15.95 -3.03 -5.02
C GLU A 98 17.27 -2.53 -4.40
N GLN A 99 17.35 -1.24 -4.09
CA GLN A 99 18.51 -0.69 -3.37
C GLN A 99 18.66 -1.29 -1.98
N LEU A 100 17.57 -1.45 -1.23
CA LEU A 100 17.58 -2.11 0.08
C LEU A 100 18.06 -3.56 -0.04
N ARG A 101 17.59 -4.29 -1.05
CA ARG A 101 18.02 -5.67 -1.33
C ARG A 101 19.50 -5.77 -1.64
N ALA A 102 20.05 -4.79 -2.36
CA ALA A 102 21.46 -4.77 -2.77
C ALA A 102 22.41 -4.23 -1.69
N SER A 103 21.92 -3.45 -0.72
CA SER A 103 22.76 -2.69 0.19
C SER A 103 23.39 -3.54 1.28
N GLN A 104 22.62 -4.38 1.95
CA GLN A 104 23.07 -5.21 3.06
C GLN A 104 22.19 -6.45 3.18
N ALA A 105 22.80 -7.58 3.50
CA ALA A 105 22.06 -8.80 3.78
C ALA A 105 21.06 -8.56 4.91
N GLY A 106 19.77 -8.80 4.64
CA GLY A 106 18.70 -8.64 5.61
C GLY A 106 18.04 -7.25 5.64
N ALA A 107 18.50 -6.27 4.84
CA ALA A 107 17.84 -4.96 4.77
C ALA A 107 16.44 -5.03 4.13
N LEU A 108 16.21 -6.04 3.29
CA LEU A 108 14.88 -6.38 2.78
C LEU A 108 14.60 -7.86 3.11
N ALA A 109 13.46 -8.14 3.73
CA ALA A 109 13.08 -9.50 4.08
C ALA A 109 13.05 -10.40 2.83
N PRO A 110 13.61 -11.63 2.90
CA PRO A 110 13.79 -12.51 1.73
C PRO A 110 12.48 -12.95 1.10
N GLY A 111 11.40 -12.97 1.86
CA GLY A 111 10.05 -13.31 1.38
C GLY A 111 9.41 -12.26 0.50
N ILE A 112 9.90 -11.01 0.51
CA ILE A 112 9.34 -9.93 -0.31
C ILE A 112 9.76 -10.15 -1.77
N ARG A 113 8.78 -10.27 -2.65
CA ARG A 113 8.98 -10.39 -4.10
C ARG A 113 8.57 -9.09 -4.78
N ILE A 114 9.37 -8.65 -5.74
CA ILE A 114 9.07 -7.52 -6.61
C ILE A 114 8.63 -8.11 -7.95
N GLY A 115 7.35 -7.95 -8.27
CA GLY A 115 6.79 -8.42 -9.53
C GLY A 115 6.88 -7.38 -10.63
N ASP A 116 6.59 -7.81 -11.86
CA ASP A 116 6.46 -6.93 -13.01
C ASP A 116 5.30 -5.95 -12.85
N GLU A 117 5.31 -4.91 -13.68
CA GLU A 117 4.18 -3.98 -13.75
C GLU A 117 2.96 -4.71 -14.30
N CYS A 118 1.83 -4.64 -13.60
CA CYS A 118 0.59 -5.20 -14.10
C CYS A 118 0.12 -4.40 -15.32
N GLU A 119 -0.27 -5.09 -16.38
CA GLU A 119 -1.02 -4.47 -17.47
C GLU A 119 -2.34 -3.92 -16.90
N GLN A 120 -2.50 -2.61 -16.95
CA GLN A 120 -3.78 -2.02 -16.58
C GLN A 120 -4.75 -2.22 -17.73
N PRO A 121 -5.87 -2.92 -17.51
CA PRO A 121 -6.92 -2.98 -18.52
C PRO A 121 -7.40 -1.54 -18.78
N TYR A 122 -7.52 -1.17 -20.04
CA TYR A 122 -8.16 0.09 -20.38
C TYR A 122 -9.54 0.13 -19.76
N LEU A 123 -9.80 1.17 -18.97
CA LEU A 123 -11.15 1.41 -18.46
C LEU A 123 -12.07 1.61 -19.67
N GLN A 124 -12.81 0.59 -20.02
CA GLN A 124 -13.90 0.71 -20.99
C GLN A 124 -15.06 1.37 -20.23
N TYR A 125 -15.14 2.67 -20.32
CA TYR A 125 -16.40 3.34 -20.02
C TYR A 125 -17.42 2.81 -21.02
N GLY A 126 -18.41 2.05 -20.52
CA GLY A 126 -19.44 1.50 -21.36
C GLY A 126 -20.00 2.60 -22.26
N ARG A 127 -20.02 2.35 -23.55
CA ARG A 127 -20.79 3.21 -24.47
C ARG A 127 -22.23 3.06 -24.04
N ALA A 128 -22.83 4.15 -23.60
CA ALA A 128 -24.28 4.25 -23.39
C ALA A 128 -25.02 3.98 -24.69
#